data_4c7bf6db794d0ef666b6243c16788bbf
#
_entry.id   4c7bf6db794d0ef666b6243c16788bbf
#
_cell.length_a   1.000
_cell.length_b   1.000
_cell.length_c   1.000
_cell.angle_alpha   90.00
_cell.angle_beta   90.00
_cell.angle_gamma   90.00
#
_symmetry.space_group_name_H-M   'P 1'
#
loop_
_entity.id
_entity.type
_entity.pdbx_description
1 polymer ?
#
loop_
_entity_poly.entity_id
_entity_poly.type
_entity_poly.pdbx_seq_one_letter_code
_entity_poly.pdbx_strand_id
1 'polypeptide(L)'
;MKRIMACVTAGILLVNSASEQTIFAAKKKNKGSVKKEEFGKTQDGQKVDAFILTNKNGLRAKIITYGAMLTEMHVPDKNGKIGDIVLGHEKLADYLDGHSYFGVTTGRVANRIAKGKFTLDGKEYSLATNNDPNHLHGGNIGIDKKVWSARVVRSKTGKAVAFSHTSPDGDEGYPGALKMKVTYTLTDDDELRIDYLATTDKATPVNLTNHAYWNLAGKGTILEHVLHLNADHYTPVDATGIPTGEILKVDDVMSFISPTKIGARIAKLTGEPGGYDHNYCLNKDEFGELSLAARVEEGSTGRVLEIFTTEPGIQFYSGNYLDGSEIGKGGWKYEFRNAFCLETQHYPDSINHPQFPSTVLRPKEKYTQTTIHKFSTN
;
A
#
# COMPACT_ATOMS: atom_id res chain seq x y z
N MET A 1 -75.55 71.72 21.44
CA MET A 1 -76.45 70.60 21.07
C MET A 1 -75.97 69.95 19.80
N LYS A 2 -75.43 68.81 19.88
CA LYS A 2 -75.24 67.66 18.96
C LYS A 2 -74.06 66.86 19.36
N ARG A 3 -74.28 65.67 19.89
CA ARG A 3 -73.34 64.67 20.23
C ARG A 3 -72.79 64.05 18.93
N ILE A 4 -71.45 63.92 18.83
CA ILE A 4 -70.85 63.10 17.77
C ILE A 4 -70.25 61.90 18.49
N MET A 5 -70.70 60.73 18.07
CA MET A 5 -70.30 59.42 18.52
C MET A 5 -69.04 59.00 17.74
N ALA A 6 -67.94 58.72 18.39
CA ALA A 6 -66.73 58.18 17.75
C ALA A 6 -66.80 56.63 17.80
N CYS A 7 -66.79 55.99 16.64
CA CYS A 7 -66.62 54.57 16.50
C CYS A 7 -65.10 54.20 16.59
N VAL A 8 -64.76 53.35 17.53
CA VAL A 8 -63.43 52.78 17.64
C VAL A 8 -63.51 51.42 16.93
N THR A 9 -62.79 51.28 15.81
CA THR A 9 -62.59 50.00 15.09
C THR A 9 -61.32 49.36 15.64
N ALA A 10 -61.48 48.21 16.30
CA ALA A 10 -60.38 47.35 16.72
C ALA A 10 -59.88 46.54 15.52
N GLY A 11 -58.67 46.81 15.09
CA GLY A 11 -58.00 46.02 14.10
C GLY A 11 -57.35 44.78 14.76
N ILE A 12 -57.81 43.57 14.36
CA ILE A 12 -57.14 42.31 14.76
C ILE A 12 -55.95 42.07 13.86
N LEU A 13 -54.74 42.17 14.41
CA LEU A 13 -53.51 41.69 13.76
C LEU A 13 -53.45 40.17 13.86
N LEU A 14 -53.68 39.49 12.75
CA LEU A 14 -53.37 38.07 12.57
C LEU A 14 -51.86 37.94 12.35
N VAL A 15 -51.15 37.48 13.40
CA VAL A 15 -49.75 37.07 13.28
C VAL A 15 -49.73 35.66 12.71
N ASN A 16 -49.41 35.55 11.41
CA ASN A 16 -49.08 34.26 10.78
C ASN A 16 -47.69 33.82 11.25
N SER A 17 -47.63 32.88 12.20
CA SER A 17 -46.43 32.15 12.54
C SER A 17 -46.21 31.07 11.45
N ALA A 18 -45.42 31.40 10.44
CA ALA A 18 -44.85 30.38 9.55
C ALA A 18 -43.84 29.54 10.35
N SER A 19 -44.25 28.34 10.75
CA SER A 19 -43.32 27.35 11.29
C SER A 19 -42.39 26.90 10.16
N GLU A 20 -41.14 27.35 10.19
CA GLU A 20 -40.05 26.76 9.38
C GLU A 20 -39.87 25.29 9.78
N GLN A 21 -40.52 24.40 9.05
CA GLN A 21 -40.17 22.99 9.08
C GLN A 21 -38.85 22.82 8.37
N THR A 22 -37.77 22.78 9.15
CA THR A 22 -36.45 22.34 8.69
C THR A 22 -36.55 20.86 8.27
N ILE A 23 -36.72 20.63 6.97
CA ILE A 23 -36.71 19.30 6.39
C ILE A 23 -35.27 18.79 6.52
N PHE A 24 -34.97 18.02 7.56
CA PHE A 24 -33.77 17.19 7.62
C PHE A 24 -33.89 16.15 6.50
N ALA A 25 -33.28 16.44 5.35
CA ALA A 25 -33.09 15.44 4.31
C ALA A 25 -32.22 14.34 4.92
N ALA A 26 -32.83 13.20 5.20
CA ALA A 26 -32.08 12.03 5.66
C ALA A 26 -31.02 11.71 4.63
N LYS A 27 -29.70 11.93 4.96
CA LYS A 27 -28.60 11.51 4.13
C LYS A 27 -28.79 10.02 3.85
N LYS A 28 -29.01 9.66 2.57
CA LYS A 28 -29.07 8.26 2.14
C LYS A 28 -27.83 7.58 2.70
N LYS A 29 -28.02 6.60 3.58
CA LYS A 29 -26.89 5.81 4.12
C LYS A 29 -26.13 5.21 2.93
N ASN A 30 -24.92 5.68 2.69
CA ASN A 30 -24.05 5.11 1.69
C ASN A 30 -23.74 3.67 2.13
N LYS A 31 -24.06 2.68 1.28
CA LYS A 31 -23.82 1.26 1.58
C LYS A 31 -22.44 0.79 1.12
N GLY A 32 -21.64 1.72 0.59
CA GLY A 32 -20.45 1.39 -0.14
C GLY A 32 -20.74 0.59 -1.41
N SER A 33 -19.76 0.42 -2.29
CA SER A 33 -19.93 -0.28 -3.58
C SER A 33 -18.64 -0.93 -4.05
N VAL A 34 -18.77 -1.87 -4.99
CA VAL A 34 -17.69 -2.32 -5.85
C VAL A 34 -18.13 -2.06 -7.28
N LYS A 35 -17.39 -1.24 -8.01
CA LYS A 35 -17.57 -1.03 -9.44
C LYS A 35 -16.45 -1.74 -10.18
N LYS A 36 -16.78 -2.45 -11.25
CA LYS A 36 -15.84 -3.03 -12.18
C LYS A 36 -15.88 -2.24 -13.48
N GLU A 37 -14.73 -1.92 -14.05
CA GLU A 37 -14.60 -1.28 -15.36
C GLU A 37 -13.40 -1.84 -16.13
N GLU A 38 -13.38 -1.67 -17.44
CA GLU A 38 -12.23 -2.00 -18.26
C GLU A 38 -11.15 -0.94 -18.04
N PHE A 39 -9.90 -1.37 -17.77
CA PHE A 39 -8.76 -0.47 -17.62
C PHE A 39 -7.89 -0.43 -18.88
N GLY A 40 -7.92 -1.50 -19.68
CA GLY A 40 -7.20 -1.59 -20.95
C GLY A 40 -6.94 -3.03 -21.37
N LYS A 41 -6.01 -3.20 -22.32
CA LYS A 41 -5.52 -4.50 -22.78
C LYS A 41 -4.00 -4.48 -22.86
N THR A 42 -3.38 -5.59 -22.51
CA THR A 42 -1.95 -5.83 -22.70
C THR A 42 -1.61 -5.93 -24.19
N GLN A 43 -0.33 -5.91 -24.53
CA GLN A 43 0.13 -6.02 -25.94
C GLN A 43 -0.28 -7.35 -26.59
N ASP A 44 -0.37 -8.44 -25.81
CA ASP A 44 -0.86 -9.76 -26.26
C ASP A 44 -2.40 -9.89 -26.19
N GLY A 45 -3.11 -8.78 -25.93
CA GLY A 45 -4.58 -8.70 -25.99
C GLY A 45 -5.31 -9.16 -24.74
N GLN A 46 -4.62 -9.50 -23.64
CA GLN A 46 -5.28 -9.84 -22.37
C GLN A 46 -6.00 -8.63 -21.80
N LYS A 47 -7.27 -8.82 -21.41
CA LYS A 47 -8.07 -7.76 -20.81
C LYS A 47 -7.63 -7.49 -19.39
N VAL A 48 -7.38 -6.20 -19.06
CA VAL A 48 -7.13 -5.70 -17.72
C VAL A 48 -8.36 -4.96 -17.21
N ASP A 49 -8.91 -5.43 -16.09
CA ASP A 49 -10.04 -4.82 -15.41
C ASP A 49 -9.57 -4.01 -14.21
N ALA A 50 -10.30 -2.93 -13.88
CA ALA A 50 -10.17 -2.19 -12.63
C ALA A 50 -11.35 -2.47 -11.71
N PHE A 51 -11.10 -2.61 -10.43
CA PHE A 51 -12.09 -2.72 -9.37
C PHE A 51 -11.98 -1.51 -8.46
N ILE A 52 -13.07 -0.73 -8.35
CA ILE A 52 -13.16 0.45 -7.52
C ILE A 52 -14.02 0.09 -6.31
N LEU A 53 -13.39 0.00 -5.14
CA LEU A 53 -14.03 -0.24 -3.87
C LEU A 53 -14.34 1.13 -3.24
N THR A 54 -15.57 1.33 -2.79
CA THR A 54 -15.97 2.51 -2.02
C THR A 54 -16.63 2.05 -0.73
N ASN A 55 -16.17 2.53 0.43
CA ASN A 55 -16.78 2.21 1.71
C ASN A 55 -17.94 3.14 2.05
N LYS A 56 -18.61 2.93 3.19
CA LYS A 56 -19.74 3.77 3.61
C LYS A 56 -19.37 5.22 3.92
N ASN A 57 -18.12 5.48 4.26
CA ASN A 57 -17.60 6.80 4.61
C ASN A 57 -17.09 7.60 3.38
N GLY A 58 -17.03 6.95 2.20
CA GLY A 58 -16.63 7.59 0.94
C GLY A 58 -15.15 7.42 0.58
N LEU A 59 -14.37 6.69 1.37
CA LEU A 59 -13.02 6.29 0.95
C LEU A 59 -13.11 5.41 -0.30
N ARG A 60 -12.13 5.53 -1.18
CA ARG A 60 -12.10 4.80 -2.44
C ARG A 60 -10.71 4.24 -2.73
N ALA A 61 -10.66 2.94 -3.02
CA ALA A 61 -9.47 2.26 -3.51
C ALA A 61 -9.72 1.71 -4.92
N LYS A 62 -8.78 1.86 -5.84
CA LYS A 62 -8.81 1.28 -7.19
C LYS A 62 -7.69 0.29 -7.35
N ILE A 63 -8.06 -0.95 -7.69
CA ILE A 63 -7.11 -2.04 -7.88
C ILE A 63 -7.32 -2.62 -9.29
N ILE A 64 -6.25 -2.82 -10.05
CA ILE A 64 -6.32 -3.40 -11.40
C ILE A 64 -5.84 -4.85 -11.41
N THR A 65 -6.28 -5.60 -12.42
CA THR A 65 -5.90 -7.03 -12.56
C THR A 65 -4.47 -7.23 -13.04
N TYR A 66 -3.80 -6.25 -13.62
CA TYR A 66 -2.37 -6.29 -13.93
C TYR A 66 -1.59 -6.08 -12.63
N GLY A 67 -0.77 -7.05 -12.22
CA GLY A 67 0.01 -7.03 -10.99
C GLY A 67 -0.81 -7.03 -9.69
N ALA A 68 -2.14 -7.24 -9.72
CA ALA A 68 -3.05 -7.01 -8.59
C ALA A 68 -2.76 -5.65 -7.90
N MET A 69 -2.60 -4.60 -8.69
CA MET A 69 -1.95 -3.33 -8.39
C MET A 69 -2.93 -2.31 -7.82
N LEU A 70 -2.60 -1.71 -6.68
CA LEU A 70 -3.30 -0.55 -6.11
C LEU A 70 -2.90 0.72 -6.87
N THR A 71 -3.80 1.28 -7.68
CA THR A 71 -3.51 2.44 -8.54
C THR A 71 -4.03 3.76 -7.99
N GLU A 72 -5.05 3.73 -7.10
CA GLU A 72 -5.60 4.91 -6.44
C GLU A 72 -6.00 4.58 -5.01
N MET A 73 -5.75 5.52 -4.09
CA MET A 73 -6.31 5.52 -2.73
C MET A 73 -6.77 6.92 -2.35
N HIS A 74 -8.08 7.13 -2.35
CA HIS A 74 -8.70 8.41 -2.06
C HIS A 74 -9.18 8.48 -0.63
N VAL A 75 -8.65 9.45 0.12
CA VAL A 75 -8.96 9.68 1.53
C VAL A 75 -9.24 11.16 1.79
N PRO A 76 -10.11 11.51 2.78
CA PRO A 76 -10.33 12.91 3.14
C PRO A 76 -9.11 13.52 3.84
N ASP A 77 -8.95 14.83 3.74
CA ASP A 77 -8.13 15.62 4.63
C ASP A 77 -8.94 16.09 5.86
N LYS A 78 -8.30 16.84 6.77
CA LYS A 78 -8.94 17.42 7.97
C LYS A 78 -10.13 18.34 7.68
N ASN A 79 -10.30 18.81 6.44
CA ASN A 79 -11.41 19.64 5.98
C ASN A 79 -12.46 18.80 5.21
N GLY A 80 -12.29 17.49 5.12
CA GLY A 80 -13.16 16.57 4.37
C GLY A 80 -12.92 16.58 2.85
N LYS A 81 -11.90 17.25 2.34
CA LYS A 81 -11.54 17.22 0.92
C LYS A 81 -10.86 15.90 0.58
N ILE A 82 -11.48 15.13 -0.31
CA ILE A 82 -10.93 13.86 -0.81
C ILE A 82 -9.75 14.12 -1.73
N GLY A 83 -8.66 13.38 -1.54
CA GLY A 83 -7.47 13.39 -2.38
C GLY A 83 -6.88 11.99 -2.56
N ASP A 84 -6.27 11.75 -3.72
CA ASP A 84 -5.51 10.53 -3.99
C ASP A 84 -4.12 10.67 -3.35
N ILE A 85 -3.70 9.66 -2.62
CA ILE A 85 -2.47 9.67 -1.81
C ILE A 85 -1.45 8.61 -2.23
N VAL A 86 -1.63 7.96 -3.39
CA VAL A 86 -0.65 7.03 -3.96
C VAL A 86 -0.20 7.49 -5.34
N LEU A 87 1.06 7.21 -5.66
CA LEU A 87 1.58 7.38 -7.00
C LEU A 87 1.10 6.25 -7.93
N GLY A 88 1.16 6.50 -9.24
CA GLY A 88 0.78 5.55 -10.29
C GLY A 88 0.41 6.27 -11.58
N HIS A 89 -0.13 5.56 -12.54
CA HIS A 89 -0.51 6.08 -13.85
C HIS A 89 -2.02 6.00 -14.08
N GLU A 90 -2.52 6.82 -15.01
CA GLU A 90 -3.93 6.82 -15.40
C GLU A 90 -4.27 5.73 -16.41
N LYS A 91 -3.28 5.32 -17.22
CA LYS A 91 -3.46 4.40 -18.34
C LYS A 91 -2.63 3.13 -18.16
N LEU A 92 -3.16 2.02 -18.65
CA LEU A 92 -2.43 0.75 -18.64
C LEU A 92 -1.13 0.82 -19.46
N ALA A 93 -1.12 1.54 -20.59
CA ALA A 93 0.06 1.66 -21.44
C ALA A 93 1.29 2.12 -20.66
N ASP A 94 1.12 3.10 -19.79
CA ASP A 94 2.21 3.67 -19.00
C ASP A 94 2.79 2.67 -17.97
N TYR A 95 1.98 1.69 -17.52
CA TYR A 95 2.46 0.58 -16.70
C TYR A 95 3.16 -0.53 -17.52
N LEU A 96 2.78 -0.70 -18.79
CA LEU A 96 3.37 -1.74 -19.66
C LEU A 96 4.72 -1.34 -20.23
N ASP A 97 5.01 -0.04 -20.37
CA ASP A 97 6.30 0.51 -20.82
C ASP A 97 7.42 0.38 -19.77
N GLY A 98 7.08 -0.04 -18.57
CA GLY A 98 7.94 -0.10 -17.40
C GLY A 98 7.47 0.89 -16.34
N HIS A 99 7.64 0.52 -15.09
CA HIS A 99 7.21 1.35 -13.96
C HIS A 99 8.10 1.04 -12.74
N SER A 100 8.15 1.98 -11.81
CA SER A 100 8.90 1.84 -10.55
C SER A 100 8.14 1.00 -9.51
N TYR A 101 7.43 -0.06 -9.92
CA TYR A 101 6.63 -0.95 -9.06
C TYR A 101 5.45 -0.26 -8.35
N PHE A 102 4.89 0.82 -8.89
CA PHE A 102 3.79 1.56 -8.26
C PHE A 102 2.59 0.68 -7.90
N GLY A 103 2.39 0.45 -6.60
CA GLY A 103 1.24 -0.24 -6.04
C GLY A 103 1.09 -1.72 -6.35
N VAL A 104 2.07 -2.34 -6.99
CA VAL A 104 2.04 -3.76 -7.39
C VAL A 104 2.03 -4.71 -6.19
N THR A 105 1.53 -5.91 -6.40
CA THR A 105 1.88 -7.06 -5.58
C THR A 105 3.20 -7.64 -6.09
N THR A 106 4.28 -7.52 -5.30
CA THR A 106 5.59 -8.08 -5.64
C THR A 106 5.73 -9.52 -5.17
N GLY A 107 6.49 -10.32 -5.91
CA GLY A 107 6.80 -11.73 -5.61
C GLY A 107 7.30 -12.49 -6.86
N ARG A 108 7.73 -13.79 -6.75
CA ARG A 108 7.46 -14.63 -5.54
C ARG A 108 8.14 -14.13 -4.28
N VAL A 109 9.34 -13.54 -4.38
CA VAL A 109 10.09 -12.98 -3.27
C VAL A 109 10.25 -11.48 -3.50
N ALA A 110 9.66 -10.70 -2.61
CA ALA A 110 9.82 -9.25 -2.55
C ALA A 110 11.25 -8.91 -2.15
N ASN A 111 11.71 -7.70 -2.54
CA ASN A 111 13.07 -7.22 -2.34
C ASN A 111 14.10 -8.13 -3.02
N ARG A 112 15.31 -8.29 -2.47
CA ARG A 112 16.46 -8.89 -3.16
C ARG A 112 16.76 -10.31 -2.69
N ILE A 113 17.37 -11.09 -3.62
CA ILE A 113 18.11 -12.34 -3.34
C ILE A 113 19.51 -12.16 -3.90
N ALA A 114 20.51 -12.34 -3.06
CA ALA A 114 21.91 -12.14 -3.37
C ALA A 114 22.34 -12.95 -4.60
N LYS A 115 22.94 -12.28 -5.60
CA LYS A 115 23.47 -12.88 -6.84
C LYS A 115 22.45 -13.74 -7.59
N GLY A 116 21.14 -13.56 -7.32
CA GLY A 116 20.09 -14.40 -7.88
C GLY A 116 20.25 -15.88 -7.55
N LYS A 117 20.81 -16.24 -6.39
CA LYS A 117 21.08 -17.63 -6.03
C LYS A 117 20.63 -17.98 -4.63
N PHE A 118 20.17 -19.22 -4.46
CA PHE A 118 19.91 -19.80 -3.14
C PHE A 118 20.03 -21.33 -3.19
N THR A 119 20.26 -21.93 -2.03
CA THR A 119 20.22 -23.39 -1.86
C THR A 119 18.99 -23.77 -1.05
N LEU A 120 18.21 -24.72 -1.56
CA LEU A 120 17.03 -25.25 -0.88
C LEU A 120 17.06 -26.78 -0.96
N ASP A 121 16.97 -27.44 0.20
CA ASP A 121 17.02 -28.90 0.35
C ASP A 121 18.23 -29.51 -0.40
N GLY A 122 19.40 -28.88 -0.31
CA GLY A 122 20.66 -29.32 -0.91
C GLY A 122 20.81 -29.08 -2.42
N LYS A 123 19.83 -28.44 -3.05
CA LYS A 123 19.86 -28.08 -4.47
C LYS A 123 20.03 -26.57 -4.64
N GLU A 124 21.01 -26.16 -5.46
CA GLU A 124 21.18 -24.77 -5.87
C GLU A 124 20.16 -24.39 -6.94
N TYR A 125 19.59 -23.19 -6.79
CA TYR A 125 18.70 -22.54 -7.75
C TYR A 125 19.31 -21.21 -8.20
N SER A 126 19.19 -20.91 -9.50
CA SER A 126 19.63 -19.65 -10.09
C SER A 126 18.43 -18.91 -10.67
N LEU A 127 18.29 -17.65 -10.30
CA LEU A 127 17.27 -16.71 -10.72
C LEU A 127 17.85 -15.65 -11.65
N ALA A 128 17.02 -14.93 -12.38
CA ALA A 128 17.45 -13.77 -13.14
C ALA A 128 18.07 -12.70 -12.24
N THR A 129 19.19 -12.08 -12.67
CA THR A 129 19.83 -10.94 -12.00
C THR A 129 19.34 -9.62 -12.60
N ASN A 130 18.04 -9.35 -12.45
CA ASN A 130 17.37 -8.18 -13.02
C ASN A 130 17.68 -6.86 -12.27
N ASN A 131 18.52 -6.92 -11.24
CA ASN A 131 19.08 -5.78 -10.51
C ASN A 131 20.55 -6.09 -10.20
N ASP A 132 21.37 -6.15 -11.26
CA ASP A 132 22.74 -6.64 -11.24
C ASP A 132 23.56 -6.12 -10.04
N PRO A 133 24.23 -7.04 -9.28
CA PRO A 133 24.35 -8.47 -9.53
C PRO A 133 23.23 -9.33 -8.92
N ASN A 134 22.15 -8.75 -8.41
CA ASN A 134 21.13 -9.38 -7.59
C ASN A 134 19.83 -9.64 -8.35
N HIS A 135 19.02 -10.53 -7.80
CA HIS A 135 17.61 -10.69 -8.18
C HIS A 135 16.74 -9.72 -7.36
N LEU A 136 15.73 -9.12 -7.99
CA LEU A 136 14.83 -8.15 -7.37
C LEU A 136 13.36 -8.46 -7.71
N HIS A 137 12.48 -8.38 -6.71
CA HIS A 137 11.02 -8.39 -6.82
C HIS A 137 10.42 -9.49 -7.70
N GLY A 138 11.04 -10.68 -7.73
CA GLY A 138 10.52 -11.83 -8.46
C GLY A 138 10.99 -11.97 -9.91
N GLY A 139 11.90 -11.10 -10.38
CA GLY A 139 12.60 -11.28 -11.64
C GLY A 139 12.20 -10.35 -12.78
N ASN A 140 12.57 -10.72 -14.01
CA ASN A 140 12.34 -9.91 -15.21
C ASN A 140 10.85 -9.75 -15.51
N ILE A 141 10.08 -10.83 -15.35
CA ILE A 141 8.63 -10.86 -15.57
C ILE A 141 7.98 -11.51 -14.34
N GLY A 142 8.12 -10.83 -13.20
CA GLY A 142 7.52 -11.22 -11.93
C GLY A 142 5.98 -11.19 -11.95
N ILE A 143 5.37 -11.53 -10.84
CA ILE A 143 3.89 -11.56 -10.71
C ILE A 143 3.25 -10.17 -10.81
N ASP A 144 4.04 -9.11 -10.64
CA ASP A 144 3.71 -7.70 -10.86
C ASP A 144 3.37 -7.38 -12.32
N LYS A 145 3.93 -8.16 -13.28
CA LYS A 145 3.73 -8.03 -14.74
C LYS A 145 2.78 -9.07 -15.32
N LYS A 146 1.98 -9.72 -14.48
CA LYS A 146 0.98 -10.71 -14.91
C LYS A 146 -0.43 -10.18 -14.76
N VAL A 147 -1.35 -10.63 -15.63
CA VAL A 147 -2.78 -10.37 -15.45
C VAL A 147 -3.36 -11.43 -14.51
N TRP A 148 -3.90 -10.99 -13.38
CA TRP A 148 -4.54 -11.84 -12.38
C TRP A 148 -6.02 -12.01 -12.68
N SER A 149 -6.57 -13.17 -12.42
CA SER A 149 -8.01 -13.35 -12.37
C SER A 149 -8.57 -12.69 -11.11
N ALA A 150 -9.72 -12.01 -11.22
CA ALA A 150 -10.30 -11.29 -10.09
C ALA A 150 -11.81 -11.52 -9.97
N ARG A 151 -12.29 -11.54 -8.73
CA ARG A 151 -13.73 -11.64 -8.42
C ARG A 151 -14.09 -10.84 -7.17
N VAL A 152 -15.27 -10.23 -7.20
CA VAL A 152 -15.86 -9.63 -5.99
C VAL A 152 -16.20 -10.75 -5.00
N VAL A 153 -15.83 -10.56 -3.75
CA VAL A 153 -16.09 -11.51 -2.67
C VAL A 153 -16.89 -10.86 -1.55
N ARG A 154 -17.61 -11.68 -0.79
CA ARG A 154 -18.32 -11.19 0.40
C ARG A 154 -17.34 -10.92 1.53
N SER A 155 -17.50 -9.77 2.18
CA SER A 155 -16.82 -9.42 3.42
C SER A 155 -17.85 -8.97 4.46
N LYS A 156 -17.55 -9.22 5.72
CA LYS A 156 -18.39 -8.76 6.85
C LYS A 156 -18.06 -7.31 7.25
N THR A 157 -16.85 -6.84 6.91
CA THR A 157 -16.30 -5.57 7.37
C THR A 157 -16.32 -4.46 6.31
N GLY A 158 -16.55 -4.79 5.02
CA GLY A 158 -16.48 -3.80 3.95
C GLY A 158 -16.70 -4.38 2.57
N LYS A 159 -16.10 -3.76 1.56
CA LYS A 159 -16.14 -4.16 0.15
C LYS A 159 -14.85 -4.85 -0.22
N ALA A 160 -14.93 -6.02 -0.85
CA ALA A 160 -13.76 -6.86 -1.10
C ALA A 160 -13.70 -7.42 -2.52
N VAL A 161 -12.48 -7.53 -3.04
CA VAL A 161 -12.14 -8.20 -4.30
C VAL A 161 -10.94 -9.12 -4.07
N ALA A 162 -11.02 -10.35 -4.56
CA ALA A 162 -9.94 -11.33 -4.50
C ALA A 162 -9.32 -11.49 -5.88
N PHE A 163 -8.01 -11.37 -5.94
CA PHE A 163 -7.16 -11.60 -7.09
C PHE A 163 -6.45 -12.95 -6.92
N SER A 164 -6.34 -13.73 -8.00
CA SER A 164 -5.68 -15.04 -7.97
C SER A 164 -4.79 -15.22 -9.19
N HIS A 165 -3.60 -15.77 -8.96
CA HIS A 165 -2.62 -16.13 -9.99
C HIS A 165 -1.92 -17.42 -9.63
N THR A 166 -1.45 -18.16 -10.62
CA THR A 166 -0.58 -19.31 -10.44
C THR A 166 0.70 -19.07 -11.22
N SER A 167 1.82 -18.97 -10.50
CA SER A 167 3.16 -18.95 -11.07
C SER A 167 3.62 -20.40 -11.23
N PRO A 168 3.88 -20.90 -12.47
CA PRO A 168 4.21 -22.30 -12.71
C PRO A 168 5.59 -22.69 -12.14
N ASP A 169 5.85 -24.01 -12.03
CA ASP A 169 7.16 -24.53 -11.67
C ASP A 169 8.23 -24.04 -12.67
N GLY A 170 9.30 -23.46 -12.16
CA GLY A 170 10.40 -22.89 -12.95
C GLY A 170 10.18 -21.45 -13.43
N ASP A 171 9.03 -20.83 -13.12
CA ASP A 171 8.79 -19.40 -13.44
C ASP A 171 9.85 -18.52 -12.76
N GLU A 172 10.56 -17.69 -13.56
CA GLU A 172 11.71 -16.86 -13.14
C GLU A 172 12.83 -17.65 -12.41
N GLY A 173 12.87 -19.00 -12.57
CA GLY A 173 13.84 -19.89 -11.94
C GLY A 173 13.40 -20.48 -10.58
N TYR A 174 12.26 -20.10 -10.06
CA TYR A 174 11.76 -20.60 -8.77
C TYR A 174 11.17 -22.01 -8.87
N PRO A 175 11.45 -22.91 -7.89
CA PRO A 175 10.87 -24.25 -7.86
C PRO A 175 9.39 -24.25 -7.45
N GLY A 176 8.65 -25.22 -7.98
CA GLY A 176 7.26 -25.49 -7.63
C GLY A 176 6.23 -24.56 -8.27
N ALA A 177 5.03 -25.06 -8.45
CA ALA A 177 3.89 -24.23 -8.83
C ALA A 177 3.32 -23.52 -7.60
N LEU A 178 3.33 -22.18 -7.61
CA LEU A 178 2.82 -21.35 -6.52
C LEU A 178 1.45 -20.79 -6.88
N LYS A 179 0.41 -21.24 -6.15
CA LYS A 179 -0.95 -20.70 -6.27
C LYS A 179 -1.12 -19.59 -5.24
N MET A 180 -1.42 -18.37 -5.71
CA MET A 180 -1.54 -17.18 -4.88
C MET A 180 -2.94 -16.58 -4.95
N LYS A 181 -3.38 -16.03 -3.83
CA LYS A 181 -4.59 -15.22 -3.72
C LYS A 181 -4.30 -14.00 -2.86
N VAL A 182 -4.60 -12.82 -3.38
CA VAL A 182 -4.52 -11.53 -2.67
C VAL A 182 -5.94 -10.97 -2.59
N THR A 183 -6.39 -10.62 -1.39
CA THR A 183 -7.73 -10.06 -1.18
C THR A 183 -7.61 -8.66 -0.62
N TYR A 184 -8.09 -7.68 -1.39
CA TYR A 184 -8.22 -6.31 -0.94
C TYR A 184 -9.61 -6.12 -0.36
N THR A 185 -9.69 -5.60 0.86
CA THR A 185 -10.93 -5.24 1.54
C THR A 185 -10.86 -3.79 2.00
N LEU A 186 -11.69 -2.92 1.43
CA LEU A 186 -11.89 -1.58 1.95
C LEU A 186 -13.00 -1.63 3.00
N THR A 187 -12.61 -1.53 4.28
CA THR A 187 -13.51 -1.70 5.41
C THR A 187 -14.35 -0.43 5.65
N ASP A 188 -15.43 -0.61 6.40
CA ASP A 188 -16.27 0.51 6.86
C ASP A 188 -15.68 1.26 8.07
N ASP A 189 -14.50 0.85 8.53
CA ASP A 189 -13.70 1.50 9.57
C ASP A 189 -12.47 2.24 8.99
N ASP A 190 -12.56 2.57 7.68
CA ASP A 190 -11.56 3.33 6.91
C ASP A 190 -10.20 2.64 6.80
N GLU A 191 -10.21 1.32 6.64
CA GLU A 191 -9.03 0.49 6.48
C GLU A 191 -8.98 -0.13 5.08
N LEU A 192 -7.82 -0.10 4.42
CA LEU A 192 -7.49 -0.97 3.30
C LEU A 192 -6.74 -2.18 3.84
N ARG A 193 -7.44 -3.28 4.00
CA ARG A 193 -6.89 -4.57 4.42
C ARG A 193 -6.47 -5.38 3.20
N ILE A 194 -5.26 -5.93 3.23
CA ILE A 194 -4.70 -6.81 2.20
C ILE A 194 -4.37 -8.15 2.87
N ASP A 195 -5.08 -9.20 2.46
CA ASP A 195 -4.83 -10.57 2.93
C ASP A 195 -4.18 -11.38 1.82
N TYR A 196 -3.06 -12.01 2.10
CA TYR A 196 -2.34 -12.88 1.19
C TYR A 196 -2.50 -14.34 1.61
N LEU A 197 -2.61 -15.22 0.63
CA LEU A 197 -2.62 -16.66 0.80
C LEU A 197 -1.86 -17.29 -0.35
N ALA A 198 -0.92 -18.19 -0.05
CA ALA A 198 -0.29 -19.01 -1.08
C ALA A 198 -0.15 -20.47 -0.64
N THR A 199 -0.10 -21.35 -1.64
CA THR A 199 0.19 -22.80 -1.49
C THR A 199 1.06 -23.26 -2.64
N THR A 200 1.87 -24.28 -2.39
CA THR A 200 2.81 -24.83 -3.39
C THR A 200 2.75 -26.34 -3.47
N ASP A 201 3.21 -26.91 -4.58
CA ASP A 201 3.41 -28.37 -4.77
C ASP A 201 4.85 -28.83 -4.52
N LYS A 202 5.83 -27.89 -4.42
CA LYS A 202 7.23 -28.15 -4.05
C LYS A 202 7.70 -27.08 -3.08
N ALA A 203 8.74 -27.36 -2.28
CA ALA A 203 9.37 -26.35 -1.45
C ALA A 203 9.86 -25.16 -2.31
N THR A 204 9.52 -23.93 -1.90
CA THR A 204 9.86 -22.69 -2.62
C THR A 204 9.89 -21.51 -1.65
N PRO A 205 10.77 -20.51 -1.85
CA PRO A 205 10.69 -19.28 -1.08
C PRO A 205 9.49 -18.43 -1.51
N VAL A 206 8.79 -17.83 -0.52
CA VAL A 206 7.65 -16.93 -0.73
C VAL A 206 7.77 -15.75 0.22
N ASN A 207 7.70 -14.54 -0.32
CA ASN A 207 7.65 -13.28 0.43
C ASN A 207 6.87 -12.28 -0.42
N LEU A 208 5.58 -12.11 -0.16
CA LEU A 208 4.72 -11.22 -0.94
C LEU A 208 4.57 -9.89 -0.21
N THR A 209 4.50 -8.79 -0.95
CA THR A 209 4.20 -7.46 -0.39
C THR A 209 3.43 -6.59 -1.38
N ASN A 210 2.90 -5.47 -0.91
CA ASN A 210 2.37 -4.40 -1.76
C ASN A 210 3.35 -3.22 -1.78
N HIS A 211 3.71 -2.77 -2.98
CA HIS A 211 4.71 -1.71 -3.19
C HIS A 211 4.05 -0.35 -3.46
N ALA A 212 3.08 0.04 -2.64
CA ALA A 212 2.44 1.35 -2.79
C ALA A 212 3.39 2.50 -2.43
N TYR A 213 3.44 3.50 -3.29
CA TYR A 213 4.16 4.75 -3.10
C TYR A 213 3.20 5.79 -2.52
N TRP A 214 3.38 6.12 -1.27
CA TRP A 214 2.49 6.99 -0.51
C TRP A 214 2.97 8.44 -0.51
N ASN A 215 2.04 9.39 -0.66
CA ASN A 215 2.24 10.79 -0.35
C ASN A 215 0.94 11.37 0.25
N LEU A 216 0.89 11.53 1.56
CA LEU A 216 -0.33 11.96 2.27
C LEU A 216 -0.70 13.42 1.97
N ALA A 217 0.25 14.25 1.50
CA ALA A 217 -0.04 15.59 1.00
C ALA A 217 -0.71 15.57 -0.39
N GLY A 218 -0.55 14.45 -1.14
CA GLY A 218 -1.02 14.27 -2.50
C GLY A 218 -0.08 14.82 -3.58
N LYS A 219 0.86 15.70 -3.23
CA LYS A 219 1.89 16.29 -4.13
C LYS A 219 3.10 16.77 -3.35
N GLY A 220 4.20 17.03 -4.07
CA GLY A 220 5.43 17.56 -3.50
C GLY A 220 6.25 16.49 -2.80
N THR A 221 7.20 16.89 -1.96
CA THR A 221 8.10 15.97 -1.28
C THR A 221 7.52 15.43 0.01
N ILE A 222 8.00 14.25 0.42
CA ILE A 222 7.59 13.60 1.67
C ILE A 222 8.44 14.01 2.89
N LEU A 223 9.34 14.96 2.73
CA LEU A 223 10.34 15.28 3.76
C LEU A 223 9.74 15.81 5.06
N GLU A 224 8.58 16.48 4.98
CA GLU A 224 7.85 17.01 6.13
C GLU A 224 6.87 16.00 6.77
N HIS A 225 6.66 14.83 6.15
CA HIS A 225 5.87 13.75 6.78
C HIS A 225 6.58 13.26 8.03
N VAL A 226 5.83 13.07 9.11
CA VAL A 226 6.34 12.57 10.39
C VAL A 226 6.10 11.07 10.43
N LEU A 227 7.18 10.30 10.47
CA LEU A 227 7.18 8.84 10.53
C LEU A 227 7.49 8.35 11.94
N HIS A 228 6.75 7.36 12.39
CA HIS A 228 7.06 6.47 13.51
C HIS A 228 7.12 5.03 13.00
N LEU A 229 8.17 4.30 13.37
CA LEU A 229 8.32 2.85 13.14
C LEU A 229 8.40 2.12 14.48
N ASN A 230 7.58 1.10 14.66
CA ASN A 230 7.64 0.21 15.83
C ASN A 230 8.76 -0.82 15.65
N ALA A 231 10.00 -0.33 15.54
CA ALA A 231 11.19 -1.13 15.29
C ALA A 231 12.41 -0.45 15.92
N ASP A 232 13.15 -1.16 16.74
CA ASP A 232 14.39 -0.68 17.35
C ASP A 232 15.65 -1.35 16.74
N HIS A 233 15.45 -2.21 15.72
CA HIS A 233 16.51 -2.84 14.94
C HIS A 233 16.22 -2.75 13.44
N TYR A 234 17.26 -2.89 12.64
CA TYR A 234 17.20 -2.96 11.18
C TYR A 234 18.25 -3.94 10.63
N THR A 235 18.09 -4.36 9.39
CA THR A 235 19.10 -5.15 8.68
C THR A 235 19.98 -4.20 7.86
N PRO A 236 21.28 -4.03 8.22
CA PRO A 236 22.19 -3.24 7.39
C PRO A 236 22.43 -3.93 6.05
N VAL A 237 22.70 -3.13 5.02
CA VAL A 237 22.89 -3.60 3.65
C VAL A 237 24.29 -3.26 3.14
N ASP A 238 24.78 -4.06 2.20
CA ASP A 238 25.99 -3.76 1.42
C ASP A 238 25.70 -2.71 0.32
N ALA A 239 26.71 -2.37 -0.46
CA ALA A 239 26.62 -1.41 -1.55
C ALA A 239 25.65 -1.83 -2.67
N THR A 240 25.23 -3.09 -2.72
CA THR A 240 24.28 -3.64 -3.70
C THR A 240 22.86 -3.78 -3.14
N GLY A 241 22.65 -3.34 -1.89
CA GLY A 241 21.34 -3.39 -1.21
C GLY A 241 21.01 -4.77 -0.63
N ILE A 242 21.98 -5.66 -0.47
CA ILE A 242 21.81 -6.98 0.15
C ILE A 242 22.08 -6.88 1.65
N PRO A 243 21.21 -7.43 2.53
CA PRO A 243 21.49 -7.51 3.97
C PRO A 243 22.80 -8.24 4.26
N THR A 244 23.61 -7.68 5.18
CA THR A 244 24.88 -8.31 5.60
C THR A 244 24.67 -9.58 6.43
N GLY A 245 23.43 -9.86 6.83
CA GLY A 245 23.10 -10.95 7.77
C GLY A 245 23.07 -10.50 9.23
N GLU A 246 23.48 -9.29 9.52
CA GLU A 246 23.41 -8.70 10.85
C GLU A 246 22.02 -8.09 11.11
N ILE A 247 21.66 -7.99 12.40
CA ILE A 247 20.53 -7.22 12.90
C ILE A 247 21.10 -6.21 13.88
N LEU A 248 21.08 -4.94 13.50
CA LEU A 248 21.67 -3.87 14.29
C LEU A 248 20.58 -3.01 14.94
N LYS A 249 20.87 -2.54 16.15
CA LYS A 249 20.05 -1.52 16.79
C LYS A 249 20.09 -0.23 15.98
N VAL A 250 18.92 0.43 15.83
CA VAL A 250 18.86 1.72 15.13
C VAL A 250 19.69 2.77 15.86
N ASP A 251 20.50 3.50 15.12
CA ASP A 251 21.26 4.67 15.59
C ASP A 251 20.42 5.95 15.42
N ASP A 252 21.03 7.10 15.72
CA ASP A 252 20.36 8.40 15.58
C ASP A 252 19.86 8.71 14.17
N VAL A 253 20.48 8.13 13.12
CA VAL A 253 20.09 8.37 11.73
C VAL A 253 18.95 7.46 11.32
N MET A 254 19.03 6.19 11.72
CA MET A 254 18.07 5.15 11.36
C MET A 254 16.82 5.13 12.26
N SER A 255 16.85 5.76 13.44
CA SER A 255 15.78 5.66 14.43
C SER A 255 14.53 6.45 14.06
N PHE A 256 13.38 5.77 13.98
CA PHE A 256 12.05 6.34 13.92
C PHE A 256 11.17 5.85 15.09
N ILE A 257 11.78 5.42 16.20
CA ILE A 257 11.07 4.99 17.42
C ILE A 257 10.24 6.16 17.98
N SER A 258 10.81 7.38 18.00
CA SER A 258 10.05 8.59 18.24
C SER A 258 9.60 9.20 16.92
N PRO A 259 8.35 9.71 16.82
CA PRO A 259 7.85 10.35 15.61
C PRO A 259 8.83 11.43 15.12
N THR A 260 9.30 11.29 13.89
CA THR A 260 10.38 12.12 13.33
C THR A 260 10.08 12.44 11.86
N LYS A 261 10.33 13.68 11.43
CA LYS A 261 10.22 14.06 10.02
C LYS A 261 11.18 13.22 9.17
N ILE A 262 10.69 12.69 8.04
CA ILE A 262 11.50 11.89 7.12
C ILE A 262 12.75 12.67 6.68
N GLY A 263 12.61 13.97 6.42
CA GLY A 263 13.70 14.85 6.01
C GLY A 263 14.73 15.20 7.08
N ALA A 264 14.43 14.96 8.38
CA ALA A 264 15.25 15.49 9.47
C ALA A 264 16.71 15.02 9.46
N ARG A 265 16.95 13.81 9.00
CA ARG A 265 18.29 13.17 9.04
C ARG A 265 18.69 12.51 7.74
N ILE A 266 17.83 12.54 6.72
CA ILE A 266 18.01 11.83 5.44
C ILE A 266 19.31 12.22 4.71
N ALA A 267 19.77 13.47 4.85
CA ALA A 267 21.00 13.96 4.25
C ALA A 267 22.27 13.32 4.84
N LYS A 268 22.17 12.64 5.99
CA LYS A 268 23.30 11.89 6.58
C LYS A 268 23.47 10.50 5.94
N LEU A 269 22.48 10.01 5.21
CA LEU A 269 22.56 8.77 4.44
C LEU A 269 23.20 9.07 3.10
N THR A 270 24.54 8.98 3.08
CA THR A 270 25.34 9.21 1.88
C THR A 270 25.31 7.98 0.99
N GLY A 271 25.35 8.19 -0.33
CA GLY A 271 25.28 7.17 -1.36
C GLY A 271 24.72 7.79 -2.64
N GLU A 272 24.66 7.03 -3.71
CA GLU A 272 23.99 7.42 -4.93
C GLU A 272 22.80 6.49 -5.18
N PRO A 273 21.58 6.98 -4.98
CA PRO A 273 21.13 8.38 -4.76
C PRO A 273 20.99 8.81 -3.29
N GLY A 274 21.43 8.01 -2.30
CA GLY A 274 21.29 8.30 -0.88
C GLY A 274 19.85 8.21 -0.33
N GLY A 275 19.69 8.15 1.01
CA GLY A 275 18.40 8.09 1.68
C GLY A 275 18.00 6.71 2.21
N TYR A 276 16.78 6.60 2.74
CA TYR A 276 16.32 5.36 3.34
C TYR A 276 15.92 4.36 2.26
N ASP A 277 16.42 3.15 2.36
CA ASP A 277 16.00 1.95 1.62
C ASP A 277 16.40 0.71 2.45
N HIS A 278 15.78 0.55 3.61
CA HIS A 278 16.22 -0.42 4.61
C HIS A 278 15.01 -1.19 5.18
N ASN A 279 15.24 -2.45 5.48
CA ASN A 279 14.30 -3.28 6.21
C ASN A 279 14.46 -3.06 7.72
N TYR A 280 13.38 -2.66 8.37
CA TYR A 280 13.27 -2.52 9.82
C TYR A 280 12.66 -3.79 10.42
N CYS A 281 13.28 -4.29 11.49
CA CYS A 281 12.81 -5.46 12.24
C CYS A 281 11.73 -5.01 13.23
N LEU A 282 10.48 -5.39 12.99
CA LEU A 282 9.35 -4.95 13.80
C LEU A 282 9.39 -5.55 15.21
N ASN A 283 9.12 -4.73 16.21
CA ASN A 283 8.91 -5.19 17.57
C ASN A 283 7.56 -5.91 17.65
N LYS A 284 7.58 -7.19 17.99
CA LYS A 284 6.42 -8.07 18.11
C LYS A 284 6.53 -8.93 19.37
N ASP A 285 5.40 -9.11 20.06
CA ASP A 285 5.34 -10.01 21.22
C ASP A 285 5.35 -11.49 20.75
N GLU A 286 4.68 -11.76 19.61
CA GLU A 286 4.63 -13.10 19.01
C GLU A 286 4.80 -13.03 17.50
N PHE A 287 5.45 -14.05 16.92
CA PHE A 287 5.59 -14.18 15.46
C PHE A 287 4.20 -14.34 14.81
N GLY A 288 3.93 -13.53 13.78
CA GLY A 288 2.64 -13.55 13.07
C GLY A 288 1.52 -12.76 13.77
N GLU A 289 1.80 -12.09 14.89
CA GLU A 289 0.85 -11.17 15.51
C GLU A 289 0.52 -10.00 14.59
N LEU A 290 -0.77 -9.63 14.53
CA LEU A 290 -1.20 -8.41 13.84
C LEU A 290 -1.02 -7.21 14.77
N SER A 291 0.08 -6.49 14.63
CA SER A 291 0.45 -5.36 15.48
C SER A 291 0.83 -4.13 14.67
N LEU A 292 0.86 -2.95 15.31
CA LEU A 292 1.26 -1.69 14.68
C LEU A 292 2.73 -1.79 14.23
N ALA A 293 2.96 -1.50 12.95
CA ALA A 293 4.29 -1.46 12.32
C ALA A 293 4.78 -0.03 12.12
N ALA A 294 3.90 0.84 11.60
CA ALA A 294 4.26 2.21 11.25
C ALA A 294 3.08 3.17 11.44
N ARG A 295 3.39 4.44 11.69
CA ARG A 295 2.44 5.55 11.66
C ARG A 295 3.07 6.74 10.96
N VAL A 296 2.34 7.32 9.99
CA VAL A 296 2.78 8.50 9.24
C VAL A 296 1.73 9.58 9.35
N GLU A 297 2.16 10.82 9.64
CA GLU A 297 1.32 12.00 9.69
C GLU A 297 1.78 13.05 8.69
N GLU A 298 0.86 13.74 8.06
CA GLU A 298 1.15 14.88 7.21
C GLU A 298 0.39 16.13 7.72
N GLY A 299 1.14 17.12 8.18
CA GLY A 299 0.59 18.25 8.95
C GLY A 299 -0.28 19.22 8.16
N SER A 300 -0.05 19.39 6.84
CA SER A 300 -0.82 20.36 6.05
C SER A 300 -2.24 19.89 5.80
N THR A 301 -2.41 18.62 5.45
CA THR A 301 -3.70 17.97 5.21
C THR A 301 -4.31 17.37 6.47
N GLY A 302 -3.50 17.12 7.49
CA GLY A 302 -3.89 16.39 8.69
C GLY A 302 -4.09 14.89 8.47
N ARG A 303 -3.77 14.34 7.29
CA ARG A 303 -3.92 12.90 7.03
C ARG A 303 -2.96 12.07 7.84
N VAL A 304 -3.45 10.94 8.31
CA VAL A 304 -2.71 9.94 9.07
C VAL A 304 -2.87 8.59 8.39
N LEU A 305 -1.77 7.87 8.26
CA LEU A 305 -1.70 6.46 7.83
C LEU A 305 -1.08 5.64 8.95
N GLU A 306 -1.81 4.64 9.44
CA GLU A 306 -1.30 3.62 10.35
C GLU A 306 -1.24 2.28 9.61
N ILE A 307 -0.12 1.54 9.77
CA ILE A 307 0.08 0.23 9.16
C ILE A 307 0.19 -0.82 10.25
N PHE A 308 -0.69 -1.82 10.19
CA PHE A 308 -0.64 -3.01 11.02
C PHE A 308 -0.28 -4.21 10.14
N THR A 309 0.54 -5.12 10.64
CA THR A 309 0.92 -6.30 9.84
C THR A 309 1.23 -7.52 10.71
N THR A 310 1.09 -8.70 10.11
CA THR A 310 1.58 -9.96 10.67
C THR A 310 3.03 -10.24 10.32
N GLU A 311 3.64 -9.45 9.42
CA GLU A 311 5.02 -9.64 8.95
C GLU A 311 6.05 -9.23 10.01
N PRO A 312 7.25 -9.85 10.02
CA PRO A 312 8.31 -9.55 10.97
C PRO A 312 9.09 -8.27 10.65
N GLY A 313 8.97 -7.75 9.43
CA GLY A 313 9.71 -6.59 8.95
C GLY A 313 8.90 -5.64 8.10
N ILE A 314 9.47 -4.46 7.88
CA ILE A 314 8.94 -3.44 7.00
C ILE A 314 10.08 -2.72 6.30
N GLN A 315 10.07 -2.72 4.96
CA GLN A 315 10.97 -1.90 4.17
C GLN A 315 10.48 -0.46 4.19
N PHE A 316 11.34 0.45 4.61
CA PHE A 316 11.12 1.89 4.44
C PHE A 316 12.01 2.40 3.31
N TYR A 317 11.37 2.85 2.23
CA TYR A 317 12.00 3.44 1.06
C TYR A 317 11.52 4.87 0.86
N SER A 318 12.44 5.81 0.69
CA SER A 318 12.13 7.25 0.66
C SER A 318 12.12 7.88 -0.74
N GLY A 319 11.76 7.10 -1.79
CA GLY A 319 11.61 7.60 -3.15
C GLY A 319 12.93 8.06 -3.79
N ASN A 320 14.02 7.29 -3.54
CA ASN A 320 15.39 7.65 -3.91
C ASN A 320 15.67 7.62 -5.41
N TYR A 321 14.90 6.82 -6.17
CA TYR A 321 15.10 6.60 -7.61
C TYR A 321 14.03 7.29 -8.48
N LEU A 322 13.16 8.10 -7.88
CA LEU A 322 12.23 8.93 -8.64
C LEU A 322 13.01 10.13 -9.18
N ASP A 323 13.21 10.20 -10.49
CA ASP A 323 14.08 11.15 -11.18
C ASP A 323 13.34 12.15 -12.08
N GLY A 324 12.00 12.12 -12.09
CA GLY A 324 11.16 12.97 -12.92
C GLY A 324 10.95 12.45 -14.35
N SER A 325 11.52 11.31 -14.72
CA SER A 325 11.29 10.67 -16.03
C SER A 325 9.85 10.12 -16.14
N GLU A 326 9.29 9.61 -15.03
CA GLU A 326 7.93 9.10 -15.00
C GLU A 326 6.90 10.22 -14.82
N ILE A 327 5.95 10.28 -15.76
CA ILE A 327 4.80 11.20 -15.71
C ILE A 327 3.60 10.41 -15.19
N GLY A 328 3.17 10.76 -14.00
CA GLY A 328 2.06 10.10 -13.34
C GLY A 328 0.70 10.76 -13.55
N LYS A 329 -0.21 10.49 -12.63
CA LYS A 329 -1.59 10.98 -12.64
C LYS A 329 -1.67 12.50 -12.67
N GLY A 330 -2.56 13.03 -13.50
CA GLY A 330 -2.73 14.49 -13.69
C GLY A 330 -1.52 15.20 -14.29
N GLY A 331 -0.62 14.48 -14.96
CA GLY A 331 0.59 15.04 -15.56
C GLY A 331 1.68 15.41 -14.55
N TRP A 332 1.58 14.93 -13.30
CA TRP A 332 2.60 15.19 -12.28
C TRP A 332 3.85 14.35 -12.56
N LYS A 333 5.01 15.00 -12.67
CA LYS A 333 6.30 14.34 -12.75
C LYS A 333 6.69 13.83 -11.39
N TYR A 334 7.04 12.54 -11.29
CA TYR A 334 7.45 11.91 -10.05
C TYR A 334 8.95 12.14 -9.84
N GLU A 335 9.28 13.14 -9.05
CA GLU A 335 10.64 13.56 -8.76
C GLU A 335 11.15 12.96 -7.44
N PHE A 336 12.43 13.10 -7.20
CA PHE A 336 13.15 12.72 -6.00
C PHE A 336 12.37 13.08 -4.73
N ARG A 337 12.11 12.11 -3.85
CA ARG A 337 11.37 12.29 -2.59
C ARG A 337 9.88 12.64 -2.76
N ASN A 338 9.28 12.37 -3.87
CA ASN A 338 7.84 12.64 -4.04
C ASN A 338 6.94 11.59 -3.38
N ALA A 339 7.49 10.45 -2.95
CA ALA A 339 6.75 9.43 -2.22
C ALA A 339 7.65 8.59 -1.33
N PHE A 340 7.04 7.82 -0.44
CA PHE A 340 7.68 6.78 0.36
C PHE A 340 6.94 5.46 0.19
N CYS A 341 7.68 4.34 0.36
CA CYS A 341 7.09 3.01 0.48
C CYS A 341 7.28 2.46 1.89
N LEU A 342 6.29 1.71 2.36
CA LEU A 342 6.30 0.96 3.60
C LEU A 342 5.81 -0.45 3.29
N GLU A 343 6.74 -1.33 2.94
CA GLU A 343 6.49 -2.66 2.43
C GLU A 343 6.65 -3.68 3.54
N THR A 344 5.53 -4.19 4.05
CA THR A 344 5.53 -5.22 5.08
C THR A 344 5.94 -6.56 4.49
N GLN A 345 6.96 -7.21 5.07
CA GLN A 345 7.63 -8.34 4.46
C GLN A 345 8.43 -9.17 5.47
N HIS A 346 8.85 -10.37 5.08
CA HIS A 346 10.00 -11.03 5.66
C HIS A 346 11.27 -10.28 5.27
N TYR A 347 12.36 -10.45 6.04
CA TYR A 347 13.61 -9.74 5.76
C TYR A 347 14.14 -10.11 4.37
N PRO A 348 14.69 -9.14 3.61
CA PRO A 348 15.29 -9.44 2.30
C PRO A 348 16.41 -10.49 2.43
N ASP A 349 16.58 -11.28 1.37
CA ASP A 349 17.56 -12.37 1.29
C ASP A 349 17.47 -13.45 2.40
N SER A 350 16.34 -13.55 3.12
CA SER A 350 16.16 -14.53 4.21
C SER A 350 16.45 -15.96 3.81
N ILE A 351 16.27 -16.33 2.54
CA ILE A 351 16.55 -17.68 2.05
C ILE A 351 18.06 -18.04 2.18
N ASN A 352 18.94 -17.04 2.17
CA ASN A 352 20.40 -17.18 2.32
C ASN A 352 20.90 -16.91 3.75
N HIS A 353 20.01 -16.48 4.66
CA HIS A 353 20.34 -16.12 6.04
C HIS A 353 19.53 -16.97 7.04
N PRO A 354 20.05 -18.13 7.51
CA PRO A 354 19.31 -19.04 8.40
C PRO A 354 18.85 -18.41 9.72
N GLN A 355 19.50 -17.32 10.15
CA GLN A 355 19.14 -16.57 11.36
C GLN A 355 17.96 -15.62 11.15
N PHE A 356 17.55 -15.35 9.90
CA PHE A 356 16.37 -14.55 9.59
C PHE A 356 15.09 -15.40 9.60
N PRO A 357 13.91 -14.79 9.77
CA PRO A 357 12.63 -15.50 9.62
C PRO A 357 12.54 -16.20 8.25
N SER A 358 12.22 -17.50 8.26
CA SER A 358 12.22 -18.32 7.04
C SER A 358 11.13 -17.91 6.07
N THR A 359 11.48 -17.80 4.79
CA THR A 359 10.56 -17.60 3.66
C THR A 359 10.15 -18.90 2.98
N VAL A 360 10.62 -20.07 3.42
CA VAL A 360 10.36 -21.35 2.75
C VAL A 360 8.94 -21.82 3.03
N LEU A 361 8.16 -21.95 1.95
CA LEU A 361 6.85 -22.60 1.96
C LEU A 361 6.98 -24.04 1.45
N ARG A 362 6.44 -25.00 2.18
CA ARG A 362 6.45 -26.42 1.83
C ARG A 362 5.08 -26.93 1.36
N PRO A 363 5.02 -28.02 0.60
CA PRO A 363 3.76 -28.69 0.25
C PRO A 363 2.91 -28.97 1.48
N LYS A 364 1.59 -28.73 1.37
CA LYS A 364 0.57 -28.84 2.44
C LYS A 364 0.57 -27.69 3.47
N GLU A 365 1.59 -26.85 3.50
CA GLU A 365 1.59 -25.61 4.28
C GLU A 365 0.84 -24.50 3.56
N LYS A 366 0.53 -23.44 4.30
CA LYS A 366 -0.07 -22.21 3.76
C LYS A 366 0.79 -21.03 4.17
N TYR A 367 1.20 -20.24 3.20
CA TYR A 367 1.66 -18.89 3.44
C TYR A 367 0.44 -18.01 3.69
N THR A 368 0.43 -17.27 4.78
CA THR A 368 -0.62 -16.29 5.10
C THR A 368 0.02 -15.03 5.65
N GLN A 369 -0.45 -13.90 5.18
CA GLN A 369 -0.03 -12.57 5.63
C GLN A 369 -1.25 -11.65 5.65
N THR A 370 -1.29 -10.72 6.58
CA THR A 370 -2.26 -9.62 6.62
C THR A 370 -1.53 -8.31 6.82
N THR A 371 -1.88 -7.31 6.01
CA THR A 371 -1.48 -5.92 6.21
C THR A 371 -2.71 -5.03 6.16
N ILE A 372 -2.83 -4.11 7.10
CA ILE A 372 -3.91 -3.13 7.19
C ILE A 372 -3.32 -1.74 7.11
N HIS A 373 -3.80 -0.95 6.15
CA HIS A 373 -3.55 0.48 6.04
C HIS A 373 -4.79 1.21 6.55
N LYS A 374 -4.71 1.82 7.72
CA LYS A 374 -5.79 2.55 8.36
C LYS A 374 -5.61 4.04 8.16
N PHE A 375 -6.68 4.69 7.73
CA PHE A 375 -6.67 6.12 7.40
C PHE A 375 -7.52 6.90 8.39
N SER A 376 -6.97 8.04 8.83
CA SER A 376 -7.67 9.00 9.70
C SER A 376 -7.15 10.43 9.44
N THR A 377 -7.69 11.38 10.17
CA THR A 377 -7.20 12.77 10.19
C THR A 377 -7.01 13.24 11.62
N ASN A 378 -6.01 14.09 11.84
CA ASN A 378 -5.77 14.84 13.10
C ASN A 378 -6.52 16.17 13.09
#